data_207dff65b21532fbd3b390c08deadca0
#
_entry.id   207dff65b21532fbd3b390c08deadca0
#
_cell.length_a   1.000
_cell.length_b   1.000
_cell.length_c   1.000
_cell.angle_alpha   90.00
_cell.angle_beta   90.00
_cell.angle_gamma   90.00
#
_symmetry.space_group_name_H-M   'P 1'
#
loop_
_entity.id
_entity.type
_entity.pdbx_description
1 polymer ?
#
loop_
_entity_poly.entity_id
_entity_poly.type
_entity_poly.pdbx_seq_one_letter_code
_entity_poly.pdbx_strand_id
1 'polypeptide(L)'
;MKHEFISERQGAILIILFIIGSTFLIGSADEAKQDAWIAIIIGISWAVILLLMFSRILSLYPGKDLFDILQIVMGKLLGKMLSLLMIWFAFHLGTLVLRNLSAFTDTLVFPDTPVVVPMIFFTILIIWSLKAGIEVLGRWSEFFIWTVVILFLIITVLLIPEMNINRLKPILNNGLSPLLKGAFSSFTFPFGETVVFTMVFSNISKTKNYNKTFISGLRS
;
A
#
# COMPACT_ATOMS: atom_id res chain seq x y z
N MET A 1 3.83 24.43 -15.28
CA MET A 1 3.99 23.23 -14.43
C MET A 1 4.59 22.15 -15.32
N LYS A 2 5.74 21.57 -14.99
CA LYS A 2 6.27 20.40 -15.71
C LYS A 2 5.31 19.25 -15.48
N HIS A 3 4.80 18.64 -16.53
CA HIS A 3 4.06 17.39 -16.41
C HIS A 3 5.03 16.29 -16.01
N GLU A 4 4.97 15.88 -14.75
CA GLU A 4 5.75 14.76 -14.23
C GLU A 4 5.04 13.48 -14.65
N PHE A 5 5.78 12.55 -15.26
CA PHE A 5 5.24 11.28 -15.73
C PHE A 5 6.01 10.13 -15.10
N ILE A 6 5.30 9.13 -14.63
CA ILE A 6 5.87 7.85 -14.22
C ILE A 6 5.50 6.76 -15.23
N SER A 7 6.34 5.76 -15.38
CA SER A 7 6.04 4.60 -16.21
C SER A 7 5.06 3.65 -15.50
N GLU A 8 4.35 2.80 -16.26
CA GLU A 8 3.50 1.76 -15.69
C GLU A 8 4.26 0.86 -14.71
N ARG A 9 5.51 0.53 -15.04
CA ARG A 9 6.40 -0.26 -14.18
C ARG A 9 6.69 0.45 -12.86
N GLN A 10 7.03 1.73 -12.90
CA GLN A 10 7.26 2.53 -11.69
C GLN A 10 6.02 2.61 -10.82
N GLY A 11 4.85 2.83 -11.43
CA GLY A 11 3.58 2.80 -10.71
C GLY A 11 3.30 1.47 -10.02
N ALA A 12 3.53 0.35 -10.72
CA ALA A 12 3.37 -0.98 -10.13
C ALA A 12 4.34 -1.21 -8.96
N ILE A 13 5.61 -0.84 -9.12
CA ILE A 13 6.63 -0.98 -8.07
C ILE A 13 6.28 -0.13 -6.84
N LEU A 14 5.76 1.09 -7.04
CA LEU A 14 5.30 1.93 -5.92
C LEU A 14 4.18 1.27 -5.13
N ILE A 15 3.19 0.64 -5.80
CA ILE A 15 2.13 -0.13 -5.13
C ILE A 15 2.72 -1.30 -4.35
N ILE A 16 3.63 -2.07 -4.95
CA ILE A 16 4.28 -3.21 -4.30
C ILE A 16 5.03 -2.76 -3.05
N LEU A 17 5.85 -1.72 -3.16
CA LEU A 17 6.62 -1.19 -2.03
C LEU A 17 5.71 -0.64 -0.93
N PHE A 18 4.58 -0.03 -1.30
CA PHE A 18 3.59 0.44 -0.34
C PHE A 18 2.97 -0.73 0.44
N ILE A 19 2.53 -1.78 -0.27
CA ILE A 19 1.92 -2.97 0.35
C ILE A 19 2.94 -3.67 1.26
N ILE A 20 4.17 -3.92 0.78
CA ILE A 20 5.23 -4.56 1.57
C ILE A 20 5.59 -3.71 2.79
N GLY A 21 5.80 -2.40 2.60
CA GLY A 21 6.19 -1.50 3.68
C GLY A 21 5.13 -1.41 4.78
N SER A 22 3.85 -1.32 4.41
CA SER A 22 2.74 -1.31 5.36
C SER A 22 2.63 -2.63 6.12
N THR A 23 2.66 -3.76 5.42
CA THR A 23 2.54 -5.10 6.03
C THR A 23 3.73 -5.45 6.92
N PHE A 24 4.93 -4.94 6.61
CA PHE A 24 6.13 -5.22 7.40
C PHE A 24 6.09 -4.55 8.77
N LEU A 25 5.46 -3.39 8.88
CA LEU A 25 5.33 -2.65 10.14
C LEU A 25 4.17 -3.16 11.00
N ILE A 26 3.09 -3.56 10.35
CA ILE A 26 1.89 -4.02 11.03
C ILE A 26 1.49 -5.33 10.35
N GLY A 27 1.44 -6.42 11.08
CA GLY A 27 1.00 -7.71 10.57
C GLY A 27 -0.33 -7.61 9.82
N SER A 28 -0.64 -8.62 9.04
CA SER A 28 -1.91 -8.71 8.31
C SER A 28 -2.62 -10.01 8.68
N ALA A 29 -3.94 -9.95 8.86
CA ALA A 29 -4.79 -11.09 9.20
C ALA A 29 -4.49 -11.75 10.56
N ASP A 30 -4.01 -11.01 11.53
CA ASP A 30 -3.64 -11.53 12.86
C ASP A 30 -4.82 -12.20 13.60
N GLU A 31 -6.05 -11.78 13.31
CA GLU A 31 -7.26 -12.37 13.87
C GLU A 31 -7.46 -13.84 13.46
N ALA A 32 -6.93 -14.22 12.31
CA ALA A 32 -7.03 -15.59 11.82
C ALA A 32 -5.95 -16.53 12.43
N LYS A 33 -4.96 -16.01 13.17
CA LYS A 33 -3.90 -16.77 13.79
C LYS A 33 -3.20 -17.73 12.81
N GLN A 34 -3.21 -19.07 13.07
CA GLN A 34 -2.61 -20.08 12.19
C GLN A 34 -3.22 -20.13 10.78
N ASP A 35 -4.47 -19.66 10.63
CA ASP A 35 -5.17 -19.61 9.34
C ASP A 35 -4.94 -18.27 8.60
N ALA A 36 -4.02 -17.40 9.09
CA ALA A 36 -3.71 -16.12 8.49
C ALA A 36 -3.33 -16.22 7.00
N TRP A 37 -2.63 -17.27 6.61
CA TRP A 37 -2.28 -17.51 5.20
C TRP A 37 -3.51 -17.70 4.31
N ILE A 38 -4.58 -18.39 4.79
CA ILE A 38 -5.85 -18.53 4.05
C ILE A 38 -6.56 -17.18 4.02
N ALA A 39 -6.60 -16.47 5.14
CA ALA A 39 -7.21 -15.15 5.25
C ALA A 39 -6.57 -14.15 4.27
N ILE A 40 -5.24 -14.14 4.14
CA ILE A 40 -4.52 -13.30 3.19
C ILE A 40 -4.88 -13.65 1.75
N ILE A 41 -4.96 -14.93 1.38
CA ILE A 41 -5.36 -15.35 0.03
C ILE A 41 -6.77 -14.85 -0.31
N ILE A 42 -7.71 -14.97 0.64
CA ILE A 42 -9.07 -14.44 0.47
C ILE A 42 -9.04 -12.91 0.34
N GLY A 43 -8.30 -12.23 1.21
CA GLY A 43 -8.12 -10.77 1.18
C GLY A 43 -7.56 -10.28 -0.15
N ILE A 44 -6.52 -10.95 -0.68
CA ILE A 44 -5.96 -10.66 -2.02
C ILE A 44 -7.01 -10.86 -3.10
N SER A 45 -7.81 -11.92 -3.03
CA SER A 45 -8.86 -12.19 -4.03
C SER A 45 -9.89 -11.06 -4.08
N TRP A 46 -10.29 -10.53 -2.93
CA TRP A 46 -11.17 -9.35 -2.83
C TRP A 46 -10.46 -8.07 -3.32
N ALA A 47 -9.18 -7.92 -3.00
CA ALA A 47 -8.38 -6.79 -3.45
C ALA A 47 -8.23 -6.73 -4.97
N VAL A 48 -8.11 -7.87 -5.65
CA VAL A 48 -8.07 -7.92 -7.13
C VAL A 48 -9.32 -7.28 -7.72
N ILE A 49 -10.50 -7.59 -7.18
CA ILE A 49 -11.77 -7.01 -7.67
C ILE A 49 -11.74 -5.48 -7.47
N LEU A 50 -11.32 -5.01 -6.30
CA LEU A 50 -11.22 -3.59 -5.98
C LEU A 50 -10.26 -2.86 -6.94
N LEU A 51 -9.07 -3.42 -7.16
CA LEU A 51 -8.07 -2.84 -8.05
C LEU A 51 -8.51 -2.83 -9.51
N LEU A 52 -9.25 -3.84 -9.96
CA LEU A 52 -9.88 -3.84 -11.28
C LEU A 52 -10.92 -2.72 -11.40
N MET A 53 -11.70 -2.46 -10.34
CA MET A 53 -12.64 -1.33 -10.32
C MET A 53 -11.89 0.00 -10.43
N PHE A 54 -10.82 0.22 -9.65
CA PHE A 54 -10.01 1.44 -9.74
C PHE A 54 -9.43 1.64 -11.14
N SER A 55 -8.83 0.59 -11.68
CA SER A 55 -8.29 0.60 -13.04
C SER A 55 -9.36 0.93 -14.09
N ARG A 56 -10.55 0.34 -13.96
CA ARG A 56 -11.66 0.62 -14.85
C ARG A 56 -12.12 2.08 -14.77
N ILE A 57 -12.26 2.61 -13.56
CA ILE A 57 -12.64 4.02 -13.36
C ILE A 57 -11.63 4.94 -14.03
N LEU A 58 -10.33 4.77 -13.79
CA LEU A 58 -9.29 5.59 -14.42
C LEU A 58 -9.27 5.44 -15.96
N SER A 59 -9.56 4.24 -16.47
CA SER A 59 -9.61 4.00 -17.92
C SER A 59 -10.80 4.67 -18.63
N LEU A 60 -11.90 4.90 -17.90
CA LEU A 60 -13.08 5.62 -18.42
C LEU A 60 -12.85 7.12 -18.52
N TYR A 61 -11.93 7.67 -17.71
CA TYR A 61 -11.65 9.10 -17.64
C TYR A 61 -10.13 9.37 -17.84
N PRO A 62 -9.59 9.12 -19.05
CA PRO A 62 -8.16 9.26 -19.31
C PRO A 62 -7.67 10.69 -19.06
N GLY A 63 -6.55 10.81 -18.31
CA GLY A 63 -5.95 12.09 -17.96
C GLY A 63 -6.66 12.85 -16.84
N LYS A 64 -7.66 12.24 -16.19
CA LYS A 64 -8.32 12.77 -15.00
C LYS A 64 -7.86 12.05 -13.76
N ASP A 65 -7.67 12.80 -12.68
CA ASP A 65 -7.43 12.23 -11.37
C ASP A 65 -8.74 11.89 -10.64
N LEU A 66 -8.63 11.27 -9.47
CA LEU A 66 -9.81 10.90 -8.69
C LEU A 66 -10.67 12.13 -8.35
N PHE A 67 -10.07 13.28 -8.08
CA PHE A 67 -10.79 14.49 -7.70
C PHE A 67 -11.61 15.07 -8.85
N ASP A 68 -11.04 15.05 -10.06
CA ASP A 68 -11.75 15.43 -11.28
C ASP A 68 -12.92 14.48 -11.54
N ILE A 69 -12.70 13.17 -11.42
CA ILE A 69 -13.72 12.13 -11.66
C ILE A 69 -14.88 12.29 -10.67
N LEU A 70 -14.59 12.51 -9.39
CA LEU A 70 -15.62 12.74 -8.37
C LEU A 70 -16.49 13.96 -8.71
N GLN A 71 -15.91 15.05 -9.21
CA GLN A 71 -16.66 16.22 -9.59
C GLN A 71 -17.49 16.02 -10.87
N ILE A 72 -17.00 15.22 -11.81
CA ILE A 72 -17.73 14.89 -13.04
C ILE A 72 -18.96 14.02 -12.73
N VAL A 73 -18.79 13.00 -11.86
CA VAL A 73 -19.82 12.00 -11.58
C VAL A 73 -20.85 12.50 -10.56
N MET A 74 -20.39 13.15 -9.49
CA MET A 74 -21.23 13.56 -8.34
C MET A 74 -21.64 15.04 -8.40
N GLY A 75 -21.15 15.78 -9.41
CA GLY A 75 -21.34 17.21 -9.50
C GLY A 75 -20.39 18.02 -8.60
N LYS A 76 -20.37 19.34 -8.78
CA LYS A 76 -19.36 20.22 -8.17
C LYS A 76 -19.39 20.22 -6.63
N LEU A 77 -20.57 20.23 -6.01
CA LEU A 77 -20.67 20.34 -4.56
C LEU A 77 -20.28 19.04 -3.86
N LEU A 78 -20.98 17.94 -4.19
CA LEU A 78 -20.71 16.64 -3.60
C LEU A 78 -19.32 16.12 -3.97
N GLY A 79 -18.87 16.33 -5.21
CA GLY A 79 -17.54 15.98 -5.66
C GLY A 79 -16.44 16.67 -4.85
N LYS A 80 -16.57 17.96 -4.52
CA LYS A 80 -15.62 18.67 -3.66
C LYS A 80 -15.64 18.16 -2.22
N MET A 81 -16.81 17.86 -1.66
CA MET A 81 -16.91 17.30 -0.31
C MET A 81 -16.22 15.94 -0.22
N LEU A 82 -16.47 15.06 -1.19
CA LEU A 82 -15.82 13.75 -1.26
C LEU A 82 -14.31 13.89 -1.51
N SER A 83 -13.88 14.82 -2.35
CA SER A 83 -12.46 15.13 -2.55
C SER A 83 -11.79 15.55 -1.25
N LEU A 84 -12.42 16.38 -0.45
CA LEU A 84 -11.90 16.81 0.86
C LEU A 84 -11.77 15.62 1.83
N LEU A 85 -12.76 14.70 1.86
CA LEU A 85 -12.68 13.48 2.65
C LEU A 85 -11.54 12.58 2.20
N MET A 86 -11.31 12.46 0.89
CA MET A 86 -10.20 11.67 0.35
C MET A 86 -8.83 12.30 0.68
N ILE A 87 -8.70 13.62 0.62
CA ILE A 87 -7.50 14.33 1.04
C ILE A 87 -7.24 14.10 2.54
N TRP A 88 -8.28 14.21 3.36
CA TRP A 88 -8.18 13.95 4.80
C TRP A 88 -7.77 12.49 5.06
N PHE A 89 -8.36 11.53 4.35
CA PHE A 89 -8.01 10.12 4.44
C PHE A 89 -6.52 9.89 4.11
N ALA A 90 -6.03 10.45 3.00
CA ALA A 90 -4.63 10.31 2.59
C ALA A 90 -3.67 10.94 3.62
N PHE A 91 -4.03 12.10 4.17
CA PHE A 91 -3.26 12.75 5.23
C PHE A 91 -3.24 11.92 6.52
N HIS A 92 -4.39 11.41 6.93
CA HIS A 92 -4.50 10.53 8.10
C HIS A 92 -3.66 9.27 7.94
N LEU A 93 -3.76 8.61 6.78
CA LEU A 93 -2.96 7.44 6.45
C LEU A 93 -1.46 7.73 6.54
N GLY A 94 -1.00 8.82 5.93
CA GLY A 94 0.40 9.25 6.01
C GLY A 94 0.86 9.47 7.46
N THR A 95 0.00 10.04 8.30
CA THR A 95 0.28 10.26 9.72
C THR A 95 0.40 8.93 10.49
N LEU A 96 -0.48 7.95 10.20
CA LEU A 96 -0.41 6.63 10.80
C LEU A 96 0.88 5.90 10.42
N VAL A 97 1.25 5.92 9.14
CA VAL A 97 2.50 5.31 8.66
C VAL A 97 3.71 5.95 9.34
N LEU A 98 3.73 7.30 9.43
CA LEU A 98 4.80 8.02 10.12
C LEU A 98 4.91 7.63 11.59
N ARG A 99 3.78 7.55 12.30
CA ARG A 99 3.73 7.11 13.71
C ARG A 99 4.25 5.69 13.88
N ASN A 100 3.78 4.75 13.05
CA ASN A 100 4.17 3.35 13.13
C ASN A 100 5.67 3.15 12.84
N LEU A 101 6.20 3.85 11.84
CA LEU A 101 7.63 3.82 11.51
C LEU A 101 8.47 4.41 12.64
N SER A 102 8.01 5.49 13.25
CA SER A 102 8.69 6.13 14.37
C SER A 102 8.68 5.24 15.63
N ALA A 103 7.54 4.60 15.93
CA ALA A 103 7.42 3.66 17.03
C ALA A 103 8.28 2.41 16.82
N PHE A 104 8.34 1.89 15.60
CA PHE A 104 9.23 0.78 15.24
C PHE A 104 10.70 1.15 15.45
N THR A 105 11.10 2.35 15.04
CA THR A 105 12.47 2.85 15.20
C THR A 105 12.83 3.03 16.68
N ASP A 106 11.92 3.58 17.47
CA ASP A 106 12.06 3.75 18.93
C ASP A 106 12.23 2.39 19.63
N THR A 107 11.37 1.42 19.31
CA THR A 107 11.36 0.13 20.00
C THR A 107 12.56 -0.75 19.65
N LEU A 108 13.02 -0.76 18.39
CA LEU A 108 13.99 -1.73 17.90
C LEU A 108 15.37 -1.15 17.60
N VAL A 109 15.46 0.13 17.27
CA VAL A 109 16.74 0.74 16.83
C VAL A 109 17.31 1.67 17.88
N PHE A 110 16.49 2.49 18.51
CA PHE A 110 16.89 3.50 19.47
C PHE A 110 15.96 3.55 20.68
N PRO A 111 15.95 2.53 21.55
CA PRO A 111 14.98 2.41 22.66
C PRO A 111 15.03 3.55 23.68
N ASP A 112 16.17 4.24 23.80
CA ASP A 112 16.36 5.38 24.73
C ASP A 112 16.08 6.75 24.10
N THR A 113 15.64 6.77 22.83
CA THR A 113 15.41 8.02 22.07
C THR A 113 13.92 8.35 22.04
N PRO A 114 13.50 9.56 22.43
CA PRO A 114 12.09 9.93 22.35
C PRO A 114 11.54 9.76 20.92
N VAL A 115 10.35 9.15 20.77
CA VAL A 115 9.66 8.87 19.47
C VAL A 115 9.59 10.11 18.56
N VAL A 116 9.57 11.30 19.14
CA VAL A 116 9.54 12.57 18.40
C VAL A 116 10.78 12.77 17.52
N VAL A 117 11.93 12.26 17.93
CA VAL A 117 13.18 12.44 17.17
C VAL A 117 13.13 11.73 15.82
N PRO A 118 12.90 10.40 15.72
CA PRO A 118 12.73 9.74 14.44
C PRO A 118 11.55 10.31 13.64
N MET A 119 10.47 10.73 14.30
CA MET A 119 9.33 11.35 13.64
C MET A 119 9.70 12.65 12.90
N ILE A 120 10.53 13.50 13.48
CA ILE A 120 11.04 14.71 12.83
C ILE A 120 11.90 14.35 11.62
N PHE A 121 12.83 13.39 11.75
CA PHE A 121 13.67 12.96 10.63
C PHE A 121 12.86 12.43 9.46
N PHE A 122 11.92 11.54 9.70
CA PHE A 122 11.04 11.01 8.65
C PHE A 122 10.18 12.11 8.02
N THR A 123 9.68 13.05 8.82
CA THR A 123 8.91 14.18 8.30
C THR A 123 9.74 15.05 7.34
N ILE A 124 10.99 15.33 7.68
CA ILE A 124 11.91 16.08 6.80
C ILE A 124 12.13 15.32 5.49
N LEU A 125 12.36 13.99 5.55
CA LEU A 125 12.54 13.16 4.38
C LEU A 125 11.28 13.12 3.49
N ILE A 126 10.09 13.04 4.11
CA ILE A 126 8.81 13.10 3.39
C ILE A 126 8.65 14.43 2.66
N ILE A 127 8.90 15.56 3.36
CA ILE A 127 8.81 16.90 2.75
C ILE A 127 9.80 17.03 1.59
N TRP A 128 11.01 16.55 1.76
CA TRP A 128 12.02 16.57 0.69
C TRP A 128 11.60 15.73 -0.50
N SER A 129 11.11 14.52 -0.27
CA SER A 129 10.61 13.61 -1.31
C SER A 129 9.43 14.19 -2.07
N LEU A 130 8.49 14.84 -1.37
CA LEU A 130 7.34 15.51 -1.99
C LEU A 130 7.78 16.67 -2.89
N LYS A 131 8.78 17.45 -2.46
CA LYS A 131 9.35 18.53 -3.28
C LYS A 131 10.14 18.03 -4.49
N ALA A 132 10.71 16.84 -4.41
CA ALA A 132 11.42 16.21 -5.51
C ALA A 132 10.49 15.70 -6.63
N GLY A 133 9.20 15.47 -6.32
CA GLY A 133 8.16 15.06 -7.24
C GLY A 133 8.03 13.55 -7.43
N ILE A 134 6.90 13.15 -8.02
CA ILE A 134 6.55 11.71 -8.18
C ILE A 134 7.51 10.96 -9.12
N GLU A 135 8.10 11.67 -10.09
CA GLU A 135 9.05 11.09 -11.03
C GLU A 135 10.33 10.61 -10.34
N VAL A 136 10.82 11.38 -9.37
CA VAL A 136 11.98 11.01 -8.56
C VAL A 136 11.64 9.81 -7.68
N LEU A 137 10.47 9.80 -7.04
CA LEU A 137 9.98 8.67 -6.26
C LEU A 137 9.87 7.40 -7.11
N GLY A 138 9.36 7.51 -8.34
CA GLY A 138 9.27 6.39 -9.29
C GLY A 138 10.64 5.81 -9.64
N ARG A 139 11.66 6.63 -9.86
CA ARG A 139 13.03 6.17 -10.14
C ARG A 139 13.68 5.52 -8.91
N TRP A 140 13.51 6.11 -7.73
CA TRP A 140 14.00 5.54 -6.49
C TRP A 140 13.33 4.21 -6.17
N SER A 141 12.04 4.06 -6.46
CA SER A 141 11.33 2.81 -6.25
C SER A 141 11.92 1.63 -7.05
N GLU A 142 12.35 1.87 -8.30
CA GLU A 142 13.01 0.86 -9.14
C GLU A 142 14.34 0.37 -8.56
N PHE A 143 15.05 1.23 -7.86
CA PHE A 143 16.28 0.86 -7.16
C PHE A 143 15.98 0.10 -5.86
N PHE A 144 15.06 0.63 -5.05
CA PHE A 144 14.75 0.06 -3.74
C PHE A 144 14.05 -1.30 -3.80
N ILE A 145 13.27 -1.58 -4.84
CA ILE A 145 12.58 -2.88 -4.94
C ILE A 145 13.55 -4.05 -4.87
N TRP A 146 14.70 -3.96 -5.53
CA TRP A 146 15.71 -5.02 -5.50
C TRP A 146 16.30 -5.21 -4.12
N THR A 147 16.57 -4.12 -3.40
CA THR A 147 17.04 -4.18 -2.01
C THR A 147 16.02 -4.89 -1.12
N VAL A 148 14.73 -4.53 -1.24
CA VAL A 148 13.65 -5.14 -0.47
C VAL A 148 13.52 -6.63 -0.78
N VAL A 149 13.55 -7.02 -2.07
CA VAL A 149 13.47 -8.42 -2.49
C VAL A 149 14.64 -9.24 -1.95
N ILE A 150 15.87 -8.71 -2.04
CA ILE A 150 17.06 -9.40 -1.54
C ILE A 150 16.97 -9.59 -0.01
N LEU A 151 16.59 -8.54 0.73
CA LEU A 151 16.43 -8.63 2.18
C LEU A 151 15.34 -9.64 2.56
N PHE A 152 14.22 -9.64 1.84
CA PHE A 152 13.14 -10.60 2.07
C PHE A 152 13.60 -12.04 1.84
N LEU A 153 14.36 -12.30 0.76
CA LEU A 153 14.93 -13.61 0.49
C LEU A 153 15.92 -14.05 1.57
N ILE A 154 16.80 -13.15 2.02
CA ILE A 154 17.75 -13.45 3.10
C ILE A 154 16.99 -13.82 4.37
N ILE A 155 16.01 -13.02 4.79
CA ILE A 155 15.20 -13.28 5.99
C ILE A 155 14.48 -14.62 5.86
N THR A 156 13.87 -14.88 4.69
CA THR A 156 13.17 -16.14 4.44
C THR A 156 14.11 -17.34 4.58
N VAL A 157 15.30 -17.30 3.98
CA VAL A 157 16.30 -18.37 4.09
C VAL A 157 16.74 -18.58 5.53
N LEU A 158 16.98 -17.51 6.29
CA LEU A 158 17.37 -17.60 7.69
C LEU A 158 16.27 -18.19 8.58
N LEU A 159 15.00 -18.01 8.21
CA LEU A 159 13.87 -18.57 8.95
C LEU A 159 13.55 -20.02 8.64
N ILE A 160 14.06 -20.59 7.53
CA ILE A 160 13.77 -21.99 7.13
C ILE A 160 14.01 -23.00 8.29
N PRO A 161 15.12 -22.92 9.06
CA PRO A 161 15.35 -23.87 10.14
C PRO A 161 14.31 -23.82 11.27
N GLU A 162 13.67 -22.66 11.47
CA GLU A 162 12.65 -22.44 12.51
C GLU A 162 11.23 -22.75 12.02
N MET A 163 11.07 -23.02 10.73
CA MET A 163 9.77 -23.31 10.13
C MET A 163 9.26 -24.69 10.55
N ASN A 164 8.08 -24.71 11.14
CA ASN A 164 7.40 -25.96 11.51
C ASN A 164 6.01 -26.01 10.88
N ILE A 165 5.88 -26.83 9.83
CA ILE A 165 4.64 -26.99 9.06
C ILE A 165 3.48 -27.48 9.95
N ASN A 166 3.78 -28.20 11.04
CA ASN A 166 2.74 -28.66 11.95
C ASN A 166 2.03 -27.52 12.68
N ARG A 167 2.63 -26.33 12.77
CA ARG A 167 1.99 -25.13 13.34
C ARG A 167 0.86 -24.58 12.47
N LEU A 168 0.77 -25.01 11.20
CA LEU A 168 -0.33 -24.67 10.30
C LEU A 168 -1.58 -25.56 10.52
N LYS A 169 -1.48 -26.57 11.38
CA LYS A 169 -2.55 -27.50 11.70
C LYS A 169 -3.03 -27.30 13.15
N PRO A 170 -4.32 -27.60 13.47
CA PRO A 170 -5.41 -27.91 12.52
C PRO A 170 -5.93 -26.65 11.82
N ILE A 171 -6.31 -26.79 10.55
CA ILE A 171 -6.93 -25.72 9.75
C ILE A 171 -8.34 -25.47 10.28
N LEU A 172 -8.76 -24.18 10.35
CA LEU A 172 -10.08 -23.75 10.82
C LEU A 172 -10.39 -24.15 12.29
N ASN A 173 -9.38 -24.35 13.10
CA ASN A 173 -9.55 -24.71 14.50
C ASN A 173 -10.36 -23.68 15.30
N ASN A 174 -10.27 -22.41 14.95
CA ASN A 174 -10.98 -21.31 15.58
C ASN A 174 -12.32 -20.97 14.88
N GLY A 175 -12.72 -21.78 13.89
CA GLY A 175 -13.94 -21.55 13.10
C GLY A 175 -13.79 -20.50 12.00
N LEU A 176 -14.87 -20.27 11.26
CA LEU A 176 -14.89 -19.37 10.11
C LEU A 176 -14.86 -17.87 10.50
N SER A 177 -15.37 -17.51 11.67
CA SER A 177 -15.50 -16.10 12.06
C SER A 177 -14.13 -15.38 12.17
N PRO A 178 -13.11 -15.94 12.87
CA PRO A 178 -11.77 -15.35 12.89
C PRO A 178 -11.11 -15.32 11.50
N LEU A 179 -11.31 -16.35 10.69
CA LEU A 179 -10.79 -16.39 9.32
C LEU A 179 -11.36 -15.25 8.46
N LEU A 180 -12.67 -15.05 8.48
CA LEU A 180 -13.31 -13.98 7.70
C LEU A 180 -12.94 -12.58 8.22
N LYS A 181 -12.79 -12.42 9.54
CA LYS A 181 -12.28 -11.17 10.13
C LYS A 181 -10.86 -10.90 9.65
N GLY A 182 -9.96 -11.87 9.71
CA GLY A 182 -8.59 -11.74 9.20
C GLY A 182 -8.55 -11.48 7.69
N ALA A 183 -9.44 -12.10 6.90
CA ALA A 183 -9.54 -11.83 5.47
C ALA A 183 -10.02 -10.39 5.20
N PHE A 184 -10.99 -9.88 5.96
CA PHE A 184 -11.46 -8.51 5.85
C PHE A 184 -10.40 -7.52 6.32
N SER A 185 -9.70 -7.81 7.41
CA SER A 185 -8.56 -7.03 7.90
C SER A 185 -7.48 -6.94 6.83
N SER A 186 -7.07 -8.05 6.25
CA SER A 186 -6.08 -8.09 5.15
C SER A 186 -6.57 -7.36 3.89
N PHE A 187 -7.86 -7.46 3.55
CA PHE A 187 -8.44 -6.72 2.43
C PHE A 187 -8.41 -5.21 2.64
N THR A 188 -8.76 -4.73 3.84
CA THR A 188 -8.78 -3.29 4.14
C THR A 188 -7.39 -2.71 4.28
N PHE A 189 -6.50 -3.43 4.95
CA PHE A 189 -5.11 -3.05 5.18
C PHE A 189 -4.18 -4.20 4.74
N PRO A 190 -3.25 -4.00 3.82
CA PRO A 190 -2.89 -2.76 3.13
C PRO A 190 -3.62 -2.52 1.79
N PHE A 191 -4.38 -3.52 1.30
CA PHE A 191 -4.88 -3.48 -0.08
C PHE A 191 -5.91 -2.38 -0.33
N GLY A 192 -6.85 -2.15 0.58
CA GLY A 192 -7.85 -1.10 0.47
C GLY A 192 -7.26 0.31 0.42
N GLU A 193 -6.14 0.51 1.12
CA GLU A 193 -5.42 1.78 1.16
C GLU A 193 -4.79 2.18 -0.18
N THR A 194 -4.64 1.23 -1.10
CA THR A 194 -4.12 1.49 -2.46
C THR A 194 -5.00 2.46 -3.26
N VAL A 195 -6.20 2.78 -2.79
CA VAL A 195 -7.03 3.84 -3.37
C VAL A 195 -6.29 5.18 -3.48
N VAL A 196 -5.31 5.47 -2.63
CA VAL A 196 -4.52 6.70 -2.70
C VAL A 196 -3.78 6.85 -4.02
N PHE A 197 -3.42 5.74 -4.66
CA PHE A 197 -2.76 5.77 -5.97
C PHE A 197 -3.68 6.28 -7.09
N THR A 198 -4.99 6.18 -6.95
CA THR A 198 -5.94 6.73 -7.93
C THR A 198 -5.89 8.27 -7.99
N MET A 199 -5.41 8.92 -6.92
CA MET A 199 -5.23 10.37 -6.85
C MET A 199 -4.00 10.84 -7.66
N VAL A 200 -3.02 9.95 -7.87
CA VAL A 200 -1.71 10.28 -8.45
C VAL A 200 -1.53 9.70 -9.85
N PHE A 201 -2.19 8.60 -10.17
CA PHE A 201 -1.96 7.85 -11.41
C PHE A 201 -2.54 8.50 -12.67
N SER A 202 -3.20 9.65 -12.58
CA SER A 202 -3.47 10.49 -13.75
C SER A 202 -2.19 10.88 -14.50
N ASN A 203 -1.05 10.89 -13.80
CA ASN A 203 0.28 11.23 -14.31
C ASN A 203 1.06 10.03 -14.89
N ILE A 204 0.43 8.85 -15.01
CA ILE A 204 1.06 7.74 -15.72
C ILE A 204 1.11 8.07 -17.20
N SER A 205 2.31 7.94 -17.78
CA SER A 205 2.59 8.14 -19.21
C SER A 205 1.53 7.47 -20.08
N LYS A 206 1.10 8.15 -21.12
CA LYS A 206 0.02 7.94 -22.12
C LYS A 206 -0.36 6.52 -22.54
N THR A 207 0.08 5.48 -21.89
CA THR A 207 -0.24 4.10 -22.19
C THR A 207 -1.58 3.76 -21.56
N LYS A 208 -2.53 3.41 -22.41
CA LYS A 208 -3.96 3.15 -22.11
C LYS A 208 -4.24 1.93 -21.19
N ASN A 209 -3.28 1.44 -20.42
CA ASN A 209 -3.42 0.13 -19.80
C ASN A 209 -3.20 0.16 -18.27
N TYR A 210 -4.02 0.92 -17.55
CA TYR A 210 -4.05 0.97 -16.08
C TYR A 210 -4.19 -0.43 -15.45
N ASN A 211 -4.85 -1.38 -16.15
CA ASN A 211 -4.97 -2.76 -15.69
C ASN A 211 -3.61 -3.41 -15.45
N LYS A 212 -2.62 -3.17 -16.31
CA LYS A 212 -1.26 -3.73 -16.13
C LYS A 212 -0.61 -3.19 -14.87
N THR A 213 -0.76 -1.90 -14.58
CA THR A 213 -0.14 -1.27 -13.41
C THR A 213 -0.71 -1.82 -12.11
N PHE A 214 -2.03 -1.90 -12.00
CA PHE A 214 -2.67 -2.40 -10.77
C PHE A 214 -2.52 -3.91 -10.58
N ILE A 215 -2.69 -4.71 -11.66
CA ILE A 215 -2.60 -6.17 -11.57
C ILE A 215 -1.14 -6.65 -11.43
N SER A 216 -0.16 -5.99 -12.07
CA SER A 216 1.24 -6.35 -11.92
C SER A 216 1.76 -6.10 -10.50
N GLY A 217 1.20 -5.10 -9.82
CA GLY A 217 1.47 -4.85 -8.41
C GLY A 217 1.04 -5.97 -7.46
N LEU A 218 0.15 -6.86 -7.90
CA LEU A 218 -0.33 -8.01 -7.11
C LEU A 218 0.34 -9.34 -7.47
N ARG A 219 0.97 -9.44 -8.67
CA ARG A 219 1.61 -10.70 -9.13
C ARG A 219 3.06 -10.87 -8.69
N SER A 220 3.64 -9.86 -8.08
CA SER A 220 5.01 -9.85 -7.55
C SER A 220 5.03 -10.07 -6.07
#